data_51dcc47644fea01306b4bac063bc27e6
#
_entry.id   51dcc47644fea01306b4bac063bc27e6
#
_cell.length_a   1.000
_cell.length_b   1.000
_cell.length_c   1.000
_cell.angle_alpha   90.00
_cell.angle_beta   90.00
_cell.angle_gamma   90.00
#
_symmetry.space_group_name_H-M   'P 1'
#
loop_
_entity.id
_entity.type
_entity.pdbx_description
1 polymer ?
#
loop_
_entity_poly.entity_id
_entity_poly.type
_entity_poly.pdbx_seq_one_letter_code
_entity_poly.pdbx_strand_id
1 'polypeptide(L)'
;MTKIITLDGPSGSGKGTVGRALAIDLGFDYLDSGLLYRSLALNALLNHLDLNDEFGIAATVNDVSLECSLRSPVVTLNGADVTDEIRSERVSLASSKIAKYSLVRKRLVDFQRKFARGHGLIADGRDMGSVIFPSADLKIFLTASVKVRANRLYTKS
;
A
#
# COMPACT_ATOMS: atom_id res chain seq x y z
N MET A 1 -0.93 23.96 -1.08
CA MET A 1 -0.02 22.79 -0.81
C MET A 1 -0.80 21.66 -0.19
N THR A 2 -0.58 20.46 -0.70
CA THR A 2 -1.19 19.26 -0.14
C THR A 2 -0.59 18.96 1.24
N LYS A 3 -1.43 18.80 2.25
CA LYS A 3 -1.01 18.35 3.57
C LYS A 3 -0.75 16.84 3.56
N ILE A 4 0.37 16.40 4.11
CA ILE A 4 0.75 14.99 4.12
C ILE A 4 0.98 14.52 5.54
N ILE A 5 0.27 13.46 5.91
CA ILE A 5 0.47 12.73 7.17
C ILE A 5 0.92 11.32 6.82
N THR A 6 2.07 10.91 7.32
CA THR A 6 2.55 9.54 7.12
C THR A 6 2.32 8.69 8.35
N LEU A 7 1.92 7.43 8.10
CA LEU A 7 1.76 6.40 9.12
C LEU A 7 2.69 5.24 8.79
N ASP A 8 3.69 5.06 9.60
CA ASP A 8 4.64 3.95 9.50
C ASP A 8 4.49 3.01 10.68
N GLY A 9 4.96 1.81 10.52
CA GLY A 9 4.94 0.80 11.57
C GLY A 9 4.76 -0.61 11.02
N PRO A 10 4.98 -1.63 11.87
CA PRO A 10 4.88 -3.03 11.44
C PRO A 10 3.44 -3.45 11.17
N SER A 11 3.26 -4.58 10.48
CA SER A 11 1.96 -5.21 10.27
C SER A 11 1.27 -5.50 11.62
N GLY A 12 -0.04 -5.28 11.69
CA GLY A 12 -0.82 -5.48 12.91
C GLY A 12 -0.69 -4.37 13.94
N SER A 13 -0.01 -3.26 13.62
CA SER A 13 0.13 -2.10 14.54
C SER A 13 -1.12 -1.24 14.64
N GLY A 14 -2.08 -1.40 13.72
CA GLY A 14 -3.29 -0.60 13.67
C GLY A 14 -3.24 0.56 12.66
N LYS A 15 -2.19 0.65 11.85
CA LYS A 15 -2.01 1.73 10.86
C LYS A 15 -3.23 1.91 9.95
N GLY A 16 -3.72 0.81 9.37
CA GLY A 16 -4.84 0.86 8.44
C GLY A 16 -6.11 1.39 9.08
N THR A 17 -6.43 0.94 10.29
CA THR A 17 -7.60 1.40 11.04
C THR A 17 -7.50 2.89 11.37
N VAL A 18 -6.37 3.32 11.92
CA VAL A 18 -6.12 4.71 12.27
C VAL A 18 -6.07 5.60 11.02
N GLY A 19 -5.37 5.16 9.99
CA GLY A 19 -5.21 5.93 8.75
C GLY A 19 -6.52 6.19 8.02
N ARG A 20 -7.39 5.17 7.91
CA ARG A 20 -8.70 5.32 7.30
C ARG A 20 -9.60 6.26 8.10
N ALA A 21 -9.61 6.12 9.43
CA ALA A 21 -10.38 7.00 10.30
C ALA A 21 -9.92 8.46 10.16
N LEU A 22 -8.63 8.71 10.16
CA LEU A 22 -8.08 10.05 9.96
C LEU A 22 -8.42 10.63 8.59
N ALA A 23 -8.32 9.83 7.54
CA ALA A 23 -8.65 10.28 6.19
C ALA A 23 -10.12 10.70 6.08
N ILE A 24 -11.03 9.92 6.69
CA ILE A 24 -12.45 10.25 6.71
C ILE A 24 -12.69 11.54 7.50
N ASP A 25 -12.13 11.65 8.70
CA ASP A 25 -12.35 12.80 9.58
C ASP A 25 -11.80 14.10 9.01
N LEU A 26 -10.65 14.05 8.33
CA LEU A 26 -9.98 15.19 7.74
C LEU A 26 -10.42 15.51 6.31
N GLY A 27 -11.14 14.61 5.67
CA GLY A 27 -11.48 14.73 4.24
C GLY A 27 -10.25 14.61 3.35
N PHE A 28 -9.28 13.80 3.75
CA PHE A 28 -8.03 13.56 3.01
C PHE A 28 -8.15 12.29 2.16
N ASP A 29 -7.36 12.24 1.09
CA ASP A 29 -7.15 10.99 0.36
C ASP A 29 -6.33 10.00 1.19
N TYR A 30 -6.40 8.74 0.84
CA TYR A 30 -5.71 7.67 1.55
C TYR A 30 -4.91 6.81 0.58
N LEU A 31 -3.64 6.60 0.91
CA LEU A 31 -2.74 5.72 0.17
C LEU A 31 -2.33 4.55 1.06
N ASP A 32 -2.68 3.34 0.65
CA ASP A 32 -2.22 2.10 1.26
C ASP A 32 -1.08 1.52 0.40
N SER A 33 0.14 1.74 0.84
CA SER A 33 1.34 1.27 0.13
C SER A 33 1.38 -0.26 -0.01
N GLY A 34 0.99 -0.97 1.05
CA GLY A 34 0.95 -2.44 1.02
C GLY A 34 -0.02 -2.97 -0.03
N LEU A 35 -1.19 -2.35 -0.15
CA LEU A 35 -2.17 -2.70 -1.17
C LEU A 35 -1.65 -2.43 -2.58
N LEU A 36 -0.88 -1.37 -2.76
CA LEU A 36 -0.27 -1.05 -4.04
C LEU A 36 0.74 -2.11 -4.47
N TYR A 37 1.60 -2.59 -3.55
CA TYR A 37 2.52 -3.71 -3.85
C TYR A 37 1.78 -4.99 -4.19
N ARG A 38 0.69 -5.29 -3.47
CA ARG A 38 -0.16 -6.45 -3.76
C ARG A 38 -0.83 -6.33 -5.12
N SER A 39 -1.26 -5.15 -5.50
CA SER A 39 -1.85 -4.89 -6.82
C SER A 39 -0.87 -5.16 -7.95
N LEU A 40 0.37 -4.72 -7.78
CA LEU A 40 1.43 -4.97 -8.75
C LEU A 40 1.73 -6.48 -8.86
N ALA A 41 1.80 -7.16 -7.73
CA ALA A 41 2.01 -8.61 -7.69
C ALA A 41 0.87 -9.38 -8.36
N LEU A 42 -0.38 -9.02 -8.05
CA LEU A 42 -1.55 -9.66 -8.65
C LEU A 42 -1.59 -9.41 -10.17
N ASN A 43 -1.31 -8.19 -10.60
CA ASN A 43 -1.22 -7.87 -12.03
C ASN A 43 -0.19 -8.76 -12.73
N ALA A 44 0.97 -8.96 -12.12
CA ALA A 44 2.00 -9.84 -12.65
C ALA A 44 1.52 -11.30 -12.75
N LEU A 45 0.86 -11.80 -11.72
CA LEU A 45 0.31 -13.17 -11.71
C LEU A 45 -0.78 -13.36 -12.76
N LEU A 46 -1.70 -12.40 -12.90
CA LEU A 46 -2.79 -12.47 -13.89
C LEU A 46 -2.28 -12.43 -15.33
N ASN A 47 -1.18 -11.73 -15.57
CA ASN A 47 -0.56 -11.63 -16.90
C ASN A 47 0.57 -12.64 -17.13
N HIS A 48 0.72 -13.60 -16.22
CA HIS A 48 1.74 -14.66 -16.31
C HIS A 48 3.17 -14.15 -16.47
N LEU A 49 3.49 -13.02 -15.83
CA LEU A 49 4.84 -12.46 -15.82
C LEU A 49 5.75 -13.29 -14.93
N ASP A 50 7.02 -13.37 -15.30
CA ASP A 50 8.03 -14.00 -14.47
C ASP A 50 8.34 -13.11 -13.26
N LEU A 51 8.03 -13.61 -12.06
CA LEU A 51 8.31 -12.89 -10.82
C LEU A 51 9.80 -12.74 -10.51
N ASN A 52 10.67 -13.40 -11.25
CA ASN A 52 12.12 -13.22 -11.17
C ASN A 52 12.64 -12.14 -12.12
N ASP A 53 11.80 -11.62 -13.00
CA ASP A 53 12.15 -10.56 -13.94
C ASP A 53 11.85 -9.17 -13.33
N GLU A 54 12.83 -8.64 -12.61
CA GLU A 54 12.73 -7.32 -11.98
C GLU A 54 12.37 -6.21 -12.97
N PHE A 55 12.98 -6.21 -14.14
CA PHE A 55 12.72 -5.18 -15.16
C PHE A 55 11.32 -5.30 -15.74
N GLY A 56 10.87 -6.51 -16.02
CA GLY A 56 9.52 -6.77 -16.53
C GLY A 56 8.44 -6.36 -15.54
N ILE A 57 8.62 -6.67 -14.26
CA ILE A 57 7.69 -6.26 -13.21
C ILE A 57 7.68 -4.72 -13.06
N ALA A 58 8.86 -4.09 -12.98
CA ALA A 58 8.96 -2.64 -12.83
C ALA A 58 8.33 -1.88 -14.00
N ALA A 59 8.39 -2.42 -15.20
CA ALA A 59 7.79 -1.82 -16.39
C ALA A 59 6.25 -1.72 -16.32
N THR A 60 5.61 -2.56 -15.49
CA THR A 60 4.14 -2.59 -15.37
C THR A 60 3.58 -1.64 -14.31
N VAL A 61 4.41 -0.94 -13.56
CA VAL A 61 3.97 -0.07 -12.45
C VAL A 61 2.91 0.95 -12.88
N ASN A 62 3.08 1.58 -14.03
CA ASN A 62 2.13 2.58 -14.51
C ASN A 62 0.88 1.99 -15.19
N ASP A 63 0.87 0.68 -15.42
CA ASP A 63 -0.26 -0.01 -16.06
C ASP A 63 -1.31 -0.46 -15.05
N VAL A 64 -1.00 -0.36 -13.75
CA VAL A 64 -1.88 -0.79 -12.67
C VAL A 64 -2.83 0.34 -12.30
N SER A 65 -4.13 0.12 -12.49
CA SER A 65 -5.19 1.00 -12.02
C SER A 65 -5.87 0.36 -10.82
N LEU A 66 -5.57 0.88 -9.65
CA LEU A 66 -6.11 0.42 -8.37
C LEU A 66 -7.16 1.41 -7.87
N GLU A 67 -8.35 0.91 -7.57
CA GLU A 67 -9.40 1.69 -6.92
C GLU A 67 -9.84 1.02 -5.62
N CYS A 68 -9.91 1.80 -4.57
CA CYS A 68 -10.45 1.36 -3.29
C CYS A 68 -11.13 2.54 -2.60
N SER A 69 -12.23 2.25 -1.91
CA SER A 69 -12.94 3.25 -1.13
C SER A 69 -12.53 3.18 0.34
N LEU A 70 -12.52 4.33 1.01
CA LEU A 70 -12.32 4.38 2.46
C LEU A 70 -13.45 3.69 3.24
N ARG A 71 -14.65 3.66 2.67
CA ARG A 71 -15.87 3.21 3.35
C ARG A 71 -16.33 1.82 2.91
N SER A 72 -15.68 1.24 1.92
CA SER A 72 -16.03 -0.07 1.38
C SER A 72 -14.80 -0.97 1.33
N PRO A 73 -14.93 -2.27 1.64
CA PRO A 73 -13.82 -3.20 1.51
C PRO A 73 -13.50 -3.56 0.05
N VAL A 74 -14.30 -3.11 -0.90
CA VAL A 74 -14.14 -3.47 -2.32
C VAL A 74 -12.86 -2.86 -2.89
N VAL A 75 -12.08 -3.70 -3.55
CA VAL A 75 -10.87 -3.32 -4.27
C VAL A 75 -11.02 -3.75 -5.72
N THR A 76 -10.82 -2.83 -6.65
CA THR A 76 -10.79 -3.15 -8.08
C THR A 76 -9.38 -2.92 -8.64
N LEU A 77 -8.98 -3.83 -9.51
CA LEU A 77 -7.72 -3.74 -10.24
C LEU A 77 -8.05 -3.77 -11.73
N ASN A 78 -7.70 -2.71 -12.44
CA ASN A 78 -7.99 -2.55 -13.87
C ASN A 78 -9.47 -2.80 -14.20
N GLY A 79 -10.36 -2.33 -13.32
CA GLY A 79 -11.81 -2.46 -13.47
C GLY A 79 -12.43 -3.78 -13.01
N ALA A 80 -11.64 -4.75 -12.59
CA ALA A 80 -12.12 -6.04 -12.07
C ALA A 80 -12.11 -6.06 -10.53
N ASP A 81 -13.15 -6.62 -9.92
CA ASP A 81 -13.19 -6.83 -8.48
C ASP A 81 -12.20 -7.92 -8.08
N VAL A 82 -11.23 -7.56 -7.26
CA VAL A 82 -10.18 -8.44 -6.76
C VAL A 82 -10.12 -8.48 -5.23
N THR A 83 -11.21 -8.08 -4.59
CA THR A 83 -11.28 -7.89 -3.14
C THR A 83 -10.75 -9.09 -2.35
N ASP A 84 -11.18 -10.29 -2.71
CA ASP A 84 -10.73 -11.51 -2.03
C ASP A 84 -9.35 -11.96 -2.50
N GLU A 85 -9.12 -11.94 -3.80
CA GLU A 85 -7.89 -12.44 -4.40
C GLU A 85 -6.67 -11.64 -3.98
N ILE A 86 -6.78 -10.32 -3.86
CA ILE A 86 -5.66 -9.45 -3.48
C ILE A 86 -5.16 -9.72 -2.06
N ARG A 87 -6.00 -10.33 -1.21
CA ARG A 87 -5.65 -10.71 0.16
C ARG A 87 -5.19 -12.16 0.31
N SER A 88 -5.16 -12.92 -0.79
CA SER A 88 -4.74 -14.31 -0.78
C SER A 88 -3.28 -14.47 -0.38
N GLU A 89 -2.94 -15.66 0.13
CA GLU A 89 -1.55 -16.02 0.45
C GLU A 89 -0.66 -15.97 -0.78
N ARG A 90 -1.16 -16.43 -1.91
CA ARG A 90 -0.43 -16.40 -3.20
C ARG A 90 0.02 -14.98 -3.56
N VAL A 91 -0.87 -14.01 -3.44
CA VAL A 91 -0.56 -12.59 -3.71
C VAL A 91 0.37 -12.04 -2.64
N SER A 92 0.19 -12.41 -1.38
CA SER A 92 1.06 -11.99 -0.28
C SER A 92 2.51 -12.43 -0.51
N LEU A 93 2.73 -13.68 -0.90
CA LEU A 93 4.06 -14.21 -1.20
C LEU A 93 4.69 -13.52 -2.40
N ALA A 94 3.92 -13.35 -3.48
CA ALA A 94 4.39 -12.65 -4.67
C ALA A 94 4.75 -11.19 -4.36
N SER A 95 3.92 -10.50 -3.59
CA SER A 95 4.15 -9.12 -3.15
C SER A 95 5.45 -8.99 -2.35
N SER A 96 5.67 -9.89 -1.41
CA SER A 96 6.91 -9.92 -0.61
C SER A 96 8.15 -10.15 -1.47
N LYS A 97 8.02 -10.96 -2.49
CA LYS A 97 9.13 -11.22 -3.44
C LYS A 97 9.49 -9.97 -4.25
N ILE A 98 8.50 -9.35 -4.89
CA ILE A 98 8.76 -8.18 -5.75
C ILE A 98 9.15 -6.93 -4.95
N ALA A 99 8.73 -6.84 -3.70
CA ALA A 99 9.09 -5.71 -2.81
C ALA A 99 10.59 -5.64 -2.50
N LYS A 100 11.32 -6.73 -2.72
CA LYS A 100 12.79 -6.77 -2.53
C LYS A 100 13.55 -6.14 -3.70
N TYR A 101 12.92 -5.97 -4.85
CA TYR A 101 13.57 -5.43 -6.04
C TYR A 101 13.73 -3.91 -5.94
N SER A 102 14.97 -3.44 -6.01
CA SER A 102 15.27 -2.01 -5.90
C SER A 102 14.63 -1.17 -7.00
N LEU A 103 14.59 -1.69 -8.22
CA LEU A 103 13.95 -1.00 -9.35
C LEU A 103 12.45 -0.88 -9.18
N VAL A 104 11.78 -1.93 -8.68
CA VAL A 104 10.34 -1.91 -8.37
C VAL A 104 10.05 -0.85 -7.32
N ARG A 105 10.81 -0.86 -6.22
CA ARG A 105 10.65 0.14 -5.14
C ARG A 105 10.86 1.55 -5.66
N LYS A 106 11.89 1.78 -6.45
CA LYS A 106 12.17 3.11 -7.04
C LYS A 106 11.01 3.60 -7.91
N ARG A 107 10.49 2.75 -8.78
CA ARG A 107 9.33 3.09 -9.61
C ARG A 107 8.09 3.38 -8.79
N LEU A 108 7.86 2.60 -7.72
CA LEU A 108 6.73 2.81 -6.82
C LEU A 108 6.89 4.06 -5.95
N VAL A 109 8.11 4.50 -5.62
CA VAL A 109 8.32 5.80 -4.96
C VAL A 109 7.74 6.92 -5.82
N ASP A 110 8.12 6.98 -7.07
CA ASP A 110 7.64 8.02 -7.99
C ASP A 110 6.12 7.92 -8.19
N PHE A 111 5.60 6.71 -8.33
CA PHE A 111 4.17 6.47 -8.48
C PHE A 111 3.38 6.93 -7.24
N GLN A 112 3.84 6.59 -6.05
CA GLN A 112 3.19 6.97 -4.78
C GLN A 112 3.19 8.48 -4.55
N ARG A 113 4.26 9.17 -4.92
CA ARG A 113 4.35 10.63 -4.79
C ARG A 113 3.29 11.37 -5.61
N LYS A 114 2.80 10.76 -6.69
CA LYS A 114 1.70 11.33 -7.49
C LYS A 114 0.36 11.38 -6.76
N PHE A 115 0.20 10.62 -5.68
CA PHE A 115 -1.00 10.70 -4.83
C PHE A 115 -1.04 11.96 -3.96
N ALA A 116 0.08 12.66 -3.78
CA ALA A 116 0.16 13.88 -3.00
C ALA A 116 -0.38 15.07 -3.79
N ARG A 117 -1.67 15.07 -4.02
CA ARG A 117 -2.40 16.11 -4.73
C ARG A 117 -3.70 16.40 -4.01
N GLY A 118 -4.33 17.56 -4.34
CA GLY A 118 -5.57 17.97 -3.71
C GLY A 118 -5.35 18.53 -2.30
N HIS A 119 -6.30 18.30 -1.42
CA HIS A 119 -6.36 18.93 -0.10
C HIS A 119 -5.39 18.29 0.91
N GLY A 120 -5.34 16.98 0.98
CA GLY A 120 -4.46 16.27 1.89
C GLY A 120 -4.38 14.78 1.60
N LEU A 121 -3.36 14.13 2.14
CA LEU A 121 -3.08 12.71 1.98
C LEU A 121 -2.67 12.08 3.29
N ILE A 122 -3.29 10.96 3.62
CA ILE A 122 -2.79 10.02 4.63
C ILE A 122 -2.05 8.91 3.88
N ALA A 123 -0.76 8.79 4.11
CA ALA A 123 0.09 7.80 3.47
C ALA A 123 0.51 6.73 4.48
N ASP A 124 0.01 5.52 4.29
CA ASP A 124 0.18 4.37 5.18
C ASP A 124 1.10 3.34 4.53
N GLY A 125 2.12 2.93 5.22
CA GLY A 125 3.03 1.91 4.71
C GLY A 125 4.23 1.67 5.59
N ARG A 126 5.37 1.48 4.93
CA ARG A 126 6.70 1.43 5.53
C ARG A 126 7.58 2.45 4.83
N ASP A 127 8.46 3.10 5.60
CA ASP A 127 9.37 4.14 5.09
C ASP A 127 8.64 5.32 4.42
N MET A 128 7.38 5.56 4.80
CA MET A 128 6.58 6.63 4.21
C MET A 128 7.13 8.00 4.60
N GLY A 129 7.43 8.20 5.87
CA GLY A 129 7.97 9.46 6.39
C GLY A 129 9.47 9.62 6.23
N SER A 130 10.21 8.56 5.92
CA SER A 130 11.67 8.61 5.73
C SER A 130 12.09 8.64 4.26
N VAL A 131 11.36 7.93 3.39
CA VAL A 131 11.73 7.75 1.97
C VAL A 131 10.72 8.37 1.02
N ILE A 132 9.44 8.00 1.15
CA ILE A 132 8.41 8.42 0.18
C ILE A 132 8.08 9.91 0.32
N PHE A 133 7.76 10.33 1.54
CA PHE A 133 7.39 11.70 1.87
C PHE A 133 8.26 12.25 3.01
N PRO A 134 9.55 12.47 2.78
CA PRO A 134 10.46 12.92 3.84
C PRO A 134 10.12 14.32 4.38
N SER A 135 9.38 15.10 3.60
CA SER A 135 8.91 16.43 3.99
C SER A 135 7.45 16.45 4.47
N ALA A 136 6.90 15.31 4.88
CA ALA A 136 5.52 15.23 5.38
C ALA A 136 5.29 16.21 6.55
N ASP A 137 4.09 16.79 6.61
CA ASP A 137 3.71 17.74 7.66
C ASP A 137 3.66 17.08 9.04
N LEU A 138 3.26 15.82 9.10
CA LEU A 138 3.23 15.02 10.32
C LEU A 138 3.65 13.59 10.01
N LYS A 139 4.54 13.05 10.81
CA LYS A 139 5.03 11.67 10.70
C LYS A 139 4.69 10.93 11.98
N ILE A 140 3.88 9.87 11.84
CA ILE A 140 3.43 9.05 12.95
C ILE A 140 4.01 7.65 12.78
N PHE A 141 4.61 7.12 13.85
CA PHE A 141 5.04 5.74 13.91
C PHE A 141 4.17 4.98 14.91
N LEU A 142 3.42 4.00 14.43
CA LEU A 142 2.55 3.17 15.25
C LEU A 142 3.23 1.87 15.61
N THR A 143 3.17 1.50 16.88
CA THR A 143 3.69 0.24 17.38
C THR A 143 2.63 -0.52 18.16
N ALA A 144 2.82 -1.82 18.28
CA ALA A 144 2.09 -2.69 19.19
C ALA A 144 3.01 -3.84 19.57
N SER A 145 2.75 -4.48 20.71
CA SER A 145 3.55 -5.65 21.12
C SER A 145 3.44 -6.77 20.07
N VAL A 146 4.45 -7.62 20.00
CA VAL A 146 4.46 -8.79 19.10
C VAL A 146 3.22 -9.66 19.32
N LYS A 147 2.84 -9.88 20.59
CA LYS A 147 1.64 -10.65 20.94
C LYS A 147 0.36 -10.03 20.39
N VAL A 148 0.18 -8.71 20.57
CA VAL A 148 -1.01 -7.99 20.07
C VAL A 148 -1.06 -8.05 18.56
N ARG A 149 0.07 -7.81 17.87
CA ARG A 149 0.14 -7.86 16.41
C ARG A 149 -0.18 -9.26 15.88
N ALA A 150 0.38 -10.31 16.49
CA ALA A 150 0.11 -11.69 16.10
C ALA A 150 -1.39 -12.03 16.24
N ASN A 151 -2.02 -11.65 17.35
CA ASN A 151 -3.45 -11.88 17.56
C ASN A 151 -4.31 -11.15 16.51
N ARG A 152 -3.99 -9.91 16.16
CA ARG A 152 -4.71 -9.15 15.14
C ARG A 152 -4.60 -9.78 13.76
N LEU A 153 -3.42 -10.26 13.39
CA LEU A 153 -3.20 -10.93 12.10
C LEU A 153 -3.89 -12.29 12.04
N TYR A 154 -3.90 -13.04 13.14
CA TYR A 154 -4.57 -14.34 13.24
C TYR A 154 -6.09 -14.19 13.06
N THR A 155 -6.70 -13.19 13.65
CA THR A 155 -8.16 -12.97 13.56
C THR A 155 -8.63 -12.45 12.21
N LYS A 156 -7.70 -11.94 11.35
CA LYS A 156 -8.01 -11.47 9.99
C LYS A 156 -7.90 -12.54 8.92
N SER A 157 -7.24 -13.66 9.22
CA SER A 157 -7.03 -14.76 8.28
C SER A 157 -8.21 -15.74 8.21
#